data_7d3e417df0c3da22ace936a49ab5741b
#
_entry.id   7d3e417df0c3da22ace936a49ab5741b
#
_cell.length_a   1.000
_cell.length_b   1.000
_cell.length_c   1.000
_cell.angle_alpha   90.00
_cell.angle_beta   90.00
_cell.angle_gamma   90.00
#
_symmetry.space_group_name_H-M   'P 1'
#
loop_
_entity.id
_entity.type
_entity.pdbx_description
1 polymer ?
#
loop_
_entity_poly.entity_id
_entity_poly.type
_entity_poly.pdbx_seq_one_letter_code
_entity_poly.pdbx_strand_id
1 'polypeptide(L)'
;MFVPSALGGAPNGCLQPPVSGRVVAPYVAPPCPYCAGHRTVDFASVLGEAVLAPVAGTVAFYGFVGGRLYVTIDPTDSPVFAPGMVVTVGGLLLDDVSAEGPNPRRGDPVRQGERVGDAGGWPITLSVRRIGIDGPYVDPGPILGRWRTAPRLVPRTGPHRAAPPRLVCPASPNSR
;
A
#
# COMPACT_ATOMS: atom_id res chain seq x y z
N MET A 1 -24.21 4.11 -20.23
CA MET A 1 -23.43 4.42 -19.03
C MET A 1 -22.57 3.19 -18.71
N PHE A 2 -21.36 3.13 -19.26
CA PHE A 2 -20.44 1.99 -19.09
C PHE A 2 -19.59 2.27 -17.87
N VAL A 3 -19.82 1.52 -16.80
CA VAL A 3 -18.89 1.44 -15.67
C VAL A 3 -17.72 0.56 -16.14
N PRO A 4 -16.47 1.04 -16.17
CA PRO A 4 -15.37 0.16 -16.44
C PRO A 4 -15.26 -0.82 -15.27
N SER A 5 -15.57 -2.10 -15.54
CA SER A 5 -15.23 -3.19 -14.63
C SER A 5 -13.74 -3.14 -14.35
N ALA A 6 -13.37 -2.77 -13.12
CA ALA A 6 -12.02 -2.94 -12.63
C ALA A 6 -11.67 -4.43 -12.80
N LEU A 7 -10.70 -4.70 -13.65
CA LEU A 7 -10.12 -6.03 -13.85
C LEU A 7 -9.67 -6.52 -12.47
N GLY A 8 -10.40 -7.48 -11.92
CA GLY A 8 -10.04 -8.18 -10.72
C GLY A 8 -8.72 -8.91 -10.96
N GLY A 9 -7.61 -8.22 -10.73
CA GLY A 9 -6.31 -8.86 -10.68
C GLY A 9 -6.30 -9.85 -9.53
N ALA A 10 -5.88 -11.08 -9.80
CA ALA A 10 -5.54 -12.04 -8.74
C ALA A 10 -4.61 -11.35 -7.73
N PRO A 11 -4.73 -11.63 -6.43
CA PRO A 11 -3.86 -11.02 -5.42
C PRO A 11 -2.41 -11.26 -5.81
N ASN A 12 -1.69 -10.17 -6.09
CA ASN A 12 -0.28 -10.27 -6.41
C ASN A 12 0.45 -10.83 -5.19
N GLY A 13 1.42 -11.72 -5.41
CA GLY A 13 2.21 -12.34 -4.34
C GLY A 13 3.16 -11.36 -3.63
N CYS A 14 2.84 -10.05 -3.57
CA CYS A 14 3.63 -9.03 -2.88
C CYS A 14 2.76 -7.82 -2.49
N LEU A 15 3.30 -6.99 -1.59
CA LEU A 15 2.71 -5.68 -1.29
C LEU A 15 2.82 -4.72 -2.46
N GLN A 16 1.74 -4.04 -2.77
CA GLN A 16 1.75 -2.92 -3.69
C GLN A 16 2.18 -1.64 -2.95
N PRO A 17 3.06 -0.80 -3.53
CA PRO A 17 3.30 0.53 -3.00
C PRO A 17 1.99 1.33 -2.91
N PRO A 18 1.70 1.98 -1.76
CA PRO A 18 0.44 2.70 -1.56
C PRO A 18 0.30 3.97 -2.42
N VAL A 19 1.41 4.52 -2.87
CA VAL A 19 1.48 5.69 -3.78
C VAL A 19 2.55 5.46 -4.85
N SER A 20 2.57 6.32 -5.87
CA SER A 20 3.52 6.21 -6.99
C SER A 20 4.92 6.73 -6.64
N GLY A 21 5.05 7.48 -5.58
CA GLY A 21 6.29 8.14 -5.16
C GLY A 21 7.40 7.17 -4.76
N ARG A 22 8.65 7.66 -4.83
CA ARG A 22 9.82 6.88 -4.41
C ARG A 22 9.86 6.69 -2.89
N VAL A 23 10.53 5.65 -2.43
CA VAL A 23 10.89 5.48 -1.01
C VAL A 23 11.82 6.62 -0.58
N VAL A 24 11.44 7.35 0.47
CA VAL A 24 12.23 8.44 1.06
C VAL A 24 12.87 8.05 2.39
N ALA A 25 12.28 7.08 3.11
CA ALA A 25 12.90 6.47 4.27
C ALA A 25 12.60 4.96 4.29
N PRO A 26 13.65 4.11 4.36
CA PRO A 26 13.47 2.66 4.45
C PRO A 26 13.17 2.24 5.90
N TYR A 27 12.67 1.02 6.04
CA TYR A 27 12.57 0.37 7.35
C TYR A 27 13.95 0.19 7.97
N VAL A 28 14.08 0.52 9.27
CA VAL A 28 15.27 0.27 10.07
C VAL A 28 14.85 -0.43 11.36
N ALA A 29 15.21 -1.71 11.47
CA ALA A 29 14.87 -2.51 12.63
C ALA A 29 15.41 -1.88 13.93
N PRO A 30 14.56 -1.64 14.95
CA PRO A 30 15.05 -1.21 16.24
C PRO A 30 15.82 -2.36 16.91
N PRO A 31 16.96 -2.09 17.59
CA PRO A 31 17.76 -3.12 18.27
C PRO A 31 17.06 -3.71 19.51
N CYS A 32 15.99 -3.10 19.98
CA CYS A 32 15.11 -3.62 21.03
C CYS A 32 13.67 -3.10 20.81
N PRO A 33 12.63 -3.70 21.46
CA PRO A 33 11.22 -3.30 21.25
C PRO A 33 10.95 -1.80 21.48
N TYR A 34 11.65 -1.16 22.41
CA TYR A 34 11.49 0.25 22.77
C TYR A 34 12.65 1.14 22.29
N CYS A 35 13.61 0.58 21.58
CA CYS A 35 14.74 1.34 21.03
C CYS A 35 14.32 2.19 19.82
N ALA A 36 15.16 3.18 19.51
CA ALA A 36 15.02 3.97 18.31
C ALA A 36 15.15 3.07 17.06
N GLY A 37 14.34 3.35 16.05
CA GLY A 37 14.31 2.65 14.77
C GLY A 37 13.25 3.29 13.88
N HIS A 38 13.17 2.85 12.62
CA HIS A 38 12.15 3.29 11.68
C HIS A 38 11.27 2.11 11.30
N ARG A 39 10.06 2.05 11.85
CA ARG A 39 9.16 0.88 11.75
C ARG A 39 8.28 0.88 10.51
N THR A 40 8.52 1.81 9.59
CA THR A 40 7.77 2.00 8.35
C THR A 40 8.71 2.04 7.16
N VAL A 41 8.16 1.87 5.98
CA VAL A 41 8.75 2.36 4.73
C VAL A 41 7.96 3.59 4.35
N ASP A 42 8.62 4.72 4.15
CA ASP A 42 7.97 5.98 3.82
C ASP A 42 8.16 6.31 2.34
N PHE A 43 7.07 6.76 1.72
CA PHE A 43 7.01 7.11 0.31
C PHE A 43 6.76 8.61 0.15
N ALA A 44 7.46 9.22 -0.78
CA ALA A 44 7.13 10.58 -1.20
C ALA A 44 5.69 10.60 -1.77
N SER A 45 4.92 11.60 -1.42
CA SER A 45 3.59 11.83 -1.96
C SER A 45 3.30 13.30 -2.16
N VAL A 46 2.29 13.60 -2.95
CA VAL A 46 1.77 14.95 -3.12
C VAL A 46 0.38 15.03 -2.51
N LEU A 47 0.00 16.24 -2.06
CA LEU A 47 -1.33 16.47 -1.49
C LEU A 47 -2.42 16.05 -2.48
N GLY A 48 -3.37 15.25 -2.00
CA GLY A 48 -4.50 14.77 -2.81
C GLY A 48 -4.17 13.61 -3.76
N GLU A 49 -2.93 13.05 -3.72
CA GLU A 49 -2.62 11.82 -4.45
C GLU A 49 -3.42 10.66 -3.86
N ALA A 50 -4.10 9.88 -4.71
CA ALA A 50 -4.83 8.69 -4.27
C ALA A 50 -3.90 7.68 -3.58
N VAL A 51 -4.26 7.27 -2.37
CA VAL A 51 -3.55 6.24 -1.60
C VAL A 51 -4.27 4.92 -1.79
N LEU A 52 -3.52 3.92 -2.24
CA LEU A 52 -4.03 2.60 -2.62
C LEU A 52 -3.74 1.55 -1.55
N ALA A 53 -4.66 0.60 -1.39
CA ALA A 53 -4.50 -0.55 -0.50
C ALA A 53 -3.29 -1.40 -0.92
N PRO A 54 -2.28 -1.58 -0.05
CA PRO A 54 -1.10 -2.38 -0.38
C PRO A 54 -1.39 -3.87 -0.58
N VAL A 55 -2.49 -4.34 -0.02
CA VAL A 55 -2.91 -5.74 0.01
C VAL A 55 -4.44 -5.81 0.04
N ALA A 56 -5.01 -6.90 -0.47
CA ALA A 56 -6.42 -7.19 -0.27
C ALA A 56 -6.67 -7.71 1.15
N GLY A 57 -7.83 -7.40 1.72
CA GLY A 57 -8.21 -7.84 3.06
C GLY A 57 -9.42 -7.10 3.61
N THR A 58 -9.56 -7.10 4.91
CA THR A 58 -10.62 -6.37 5.62
C THR A 58 -10.03 -5.20 6.40
N VAL A 59 -10.68 -4.05 6.37
CA VAL A 59 -10.26 -2.88 7.16
C VAL A 59 -10.45 -3.17 8.65
N ALA A 60 -9.35 -3.37 9.36
CA ALA A 60 -9.36 -3.61 10.81
C ALA A 60 -9.46 -2.31 11.61
N PHE A 61 -8.92 -1.20 11.05
CA PHE A 61 -8.94 0.11 11.68
C PHE A 61 -8.91 1.21 10.60
N TYR A 62 -9.68 2.26 10.84
CA TYR A 62 -9.62 3.51 10.08
C TYR A 62 -9.84 4.67 11.06
N GLY A 63 -8.86 5.55 11.21
CA GLY A 63 -8.98 6.62 12.18
C GLY A 63 -7.70 7.38 12.47
N PHE A 64 -7.81 8.37 13.34
CA PHE A 64 -6.69 9.22 13.76
C PHE A 64 -5.83 8.58 14.84
N VAL A 65 -4.53 8.67 14.65
CA VAL A 65 -3.51 8.36 15.66
C VAL A 65 -2.48 9.48 15.65
N GLY A 66 -2.31 10.17 16.77
CA GLY A 66 -1.33 11.26 16.86
C GLY A 66 -1.54 12.40 15.84
N GLY A 67 -2.79 12.71 15.51
CA GLY A 67 -3.13 13.79 14.57
C GLY A 67 -3.01 13.44 13.08
N ARG A 68 -2.71 12.17 12.75
CA ARG A 68 -2.67 11.67 11.38
C ARG A 68 -3.68 10.56 11.17
N LEU A 69 -4.25 10.46 9.99
CA LEU A 69 -5.20 9.41 9.64
C LEU A 69 -4.46 8.17 9.14
N TYR A 70 -4.93 7.01 9.60
CA TYR A 70 -4.38 5.70 9.28
C TYR A 70 -5.49 4.74 8.86
N VAL A 71 -5.14 3.83 7.97
CA VAL A 71 -5.91 2.63 7.64
C VAL A 71 -5.07 1.39 7.96
N THR A 72 -5.66 0.43 8.67
CA THR A 72 -5.05 -0.88 8.92
C THR A 72 -5.89 -1.94 8.24
N ILE A 73 -5.26 -2.79 7.43
CA ILE A 73 -5.87 -3.87 6.68
C ILE A 73 -5.40 -5.19 7.28
N ASP A 74 -6.35 -6.07 7.56
CA ASP A 74 -6.10 -7.48 7.91
C ASP A 74 -6.15 -8.32 6.61
N PRO A 75 -5.01 -8.85 6.17
CA PRO A 75 -4.91 -9.60 4.93
C PRO A 75 -5.22 -11.09 5.12
N THR A 76 -6.32 -11.43 5.78
CA THR A 76 -6.67 -12.77 6.28
C THR A 76 -6.45 -13.91 5.29
N ASP A 77 -6.66 -13.67 3.98
CA ASP A 77 -6.54 -14.68 2.91
C ASP A 77 -5.36 -14.42 1.96
N SER A 78 -4.40 -13.62 2.38
CA SER A 78 -3.25 -13.29 1.52
C SER A 78 -2.21 -14.41 1.52
N PRO A 79 -1.74 -14.85 0.34
CA PRO A 79 -0.63 -15.81 0.25
C PRO A 79 0.71 -15.22 0.69
N VAL A 80 0.78 -13.91 0.89
CA VAL A 80 2.01 -13.17 1.27
C VAL A 80 2.24 -13.15 2.77
N PHE A 81 1.16 -13.27 3.56
CA PHE A 81 1.22 -13.07 5.00
C PHE A 81 0.84 -14.33 5.77
N ALA A 82 1.60 -14.60 6.83
CA ALA A 82 1.16 -15.54 7.85
C ALA A 82 -0.07 -14.99 8.59
N PRO A 83 -0.98 -15.83 9.09
CA PRO A 83 -2.09 -15.40 9.93
C PRO A 83 -1.63 -14.51 11.09
N GLY A 84 -2.43 -13.51 11.42
CA GLY A 84 -2.12 -12.59 12.51
C GLY A 84 -1.13 -11.47 12.13
N MET A 85 -0.94 -11.20 10.85
CA MET A 85 -0.23 -10.02 10.36
C MET A 85 -1.23 -8.94 9.96
N VAL A 86 -0.86 -7.67 10.13
CA VAL A 86 -1.64 -6.53 9.63
C VAL A 86 -0.74 -5.56 8.89
N VAL A 87 -1.33 -4.90 7.90
CA VAL A 87 -0.68 -3.87 7.08
C VAL A 87 -1.32 -2.53 7.39
N THR A 88 -0.52 -1.54 7.77
CA THR A 88 -1.00 -0.20 8.10
C THR A 88 -0.40 0.83 7.16
N VAL A 89 -1.26 1.67 6.60
CA VAL A 89 -0.89 2.85 5.81
C VAL A 89 -1.28 4.09 6.59
N GLY A 90 -0.36 5.03 6.72
CA GLY A 90 -0.56 6.30 7.42
C GLY A 90 -0.19 7.50 6.58
N GLY A 91 -0.60 8.67 7.03
CA GLY A 91 -0.37 9.91 6.31
C GLY A 91 -1.51 10.31 5.38
N LEU A 92 -2.69 9.71 5.58
CA LEU A 92 -3.89 10.06 4.82
C LEU A 92 -4.46 11.41 5.28
N LEU A 93 -5.15 12.08 4.35
CA LEU A 93 -5.96 13.25 4.61
C LEU A 93 -7.35 12.82 5.06
N LEU A 94 -7.92 13.53 6.03
CA LEU A 94 -9.34 13.43 6.30
C LEU A 94 -10.08 14.22 5.23
N ASP A 95 -10.62 13.53 4.26
CA ASP A 95 -11.56 14.10 3.32
C ASP A 95 -12.82 13.23 3.31
N ASP A 96 -13.93 13.80 3.77
CA ASP A 96 -15.22 13.09 3.80
C ASP A 96 -15.82 12.93 2.39
N VAL A 97 -15.32 13.68 1.42
CA VAL A 97 -15.88 13.71 0.06
C VAL A 97 -14.75 13.87 -0.96
N SER A 98 -14.04 12.78 -1.26
CA SER A 98 -13.22 12.81 -2.46
C SER A 98 -14.09 12.60 -3.71
N ALA A 99 -13.64 13.16 -4.84
CA ALA A 99 -14.28 12.97 -6.14
C ALA A 99 -14.34 11.48 -6.58
N GLU A 100 -13.57 10.61 -5.92
CA GLU A 100 -13.41 9.18 -6.27
C GLU A 100 -14.20 8.21 -5.37
N GLY A 101 -14.99 8.71 -4.42
CA GLY A 101 -15.85 7.90 -3.56
C GLY A 101 -15.53 7.97 -2.07
N PRO A 102 -16.36 7.34 -1.23
CA PRO A 102 -16.21 7.40 0.23
C PRO A 102 -14.96 6.65 0.69
N ASN A 103 -14.40 7.10 1.80
CA ASN A 103 -13.33 6.39 2.50
C ASN A 103 -13.84 5.08 3.10
N PRO A 104 -13.01 4.03 3.16
CA PRO A 104 -13.41 2.75 3.74
C PRO A 104 -13.66 2.89 5.25
N ARG A 105 -14.50 2.02 5.78
CA ARG A 105 -14.82 1.92 7.21
C ARG A 105 -14.29 0.61 7.78
N ARG A 106 -14.15 0.55 9.09
CA ARG A 106 -13.83 -0.70 9.76
C ARG A 106 -14.85 -1.79 9.40
N GLY A 107 -14.36 -2.95 9.00
CA GLY A 107 -15.14 -4.09 8.54
C GLY A 107 -15.35 -4.15 7.03
N ASP A 108 -15.05 -3.09 6.29
CA ASP A 108 -15.19 -3.11 4.83
C ASP A 108 -14.11 -3.98 4.19
N PRO A 109 -14.46 -4.79 3.18
CA PRO A 109 -13.47 -5.48 2.36
C PRO A 109 -12.81 -4.48 1.41
N VAL A 110 -11.51 -4.62 1.22
CA VAL A 110 -10.74 -3.84 0.23
C VAL A 110 -9.92 -4.76 -0.65
N ARG A 111 -9.80 -4.40 -1.93
CA ARG A 111 -8.94 -5.10 -2.89
C ARG A 111 -7.57 -4.44 -2.93
N GLN A 112 -6.55 -5.23 -3.25
CA GLN A 112 -5.23 -4.65 -3.52
C GLN A 112 -5.33 -3.65 -4.68
N GLY A 113 -4.78 -2.44 -4.49
CA GLY A 113 -4.87 -1.34 -5.45
C GLY A 113 -6.17 -0.53 -5.39
N GLU A 114 -7.10 -0.87 -4.52
CA GLU A 114 -8.29 -0.05 -4.26
C GLU A 114 -7.91 1.20 -3.47
N ARG A 115 -8.55 2.34 -3.79
CA ARG A 115 -8.32 3.59 -3.06
C ARG A 115 -8.81 3.46 -1.62
N VAL A 116 -7.96 3.87 -0.67
CA VAL A 116 -8.27 3.88 0.77
C VAL A 116 -8.23 5.28 1.39
N GLY A 117 -7.95 6.28 0.59
CA GLY A 117 -7.92 7.69 1.00
C GLY A 117 -7.03 8.51 0.08
N ASP A 118 -6.76 9.73 0.46
CA ASP A 118 -5.88 10.66 -0.25
C ASP A 118 -4.70 11.07 0.63
N ALA A 119 -3.57 11.38 0.02
CA ALA A 119 -2.36 11.79 0.73
C ALA A 119 -2.48 13.20 1.30
N GLY A 120 -2.05 13.40 2.55
CA GLY A 120 -2.10 14.66 3.26
C GLY A 120 -0.95 15.64 2.94
N GLY A 121 -0.13 15.36 1.92
CA GLY A 121 1.00 16.23 1.55
C GLY A 121 2.30 15.99 2.35
N TRP A 122 2.30 14.98 3.21
CA TRP A 122 3.48 14.44 3.91
C TRP A 122 3.75 13.00 3.45
N PRO A 123 4.90 12.41 3.76
CA PRO A 123 5.19 11.04 3.33
C PRO A 123 4.10 10.05 3.77
N ILE A 124 3.71 9.18 2.85
CA ILE A 124 2.84 8.04 3.16
C ILE A 124 3.68 6.94 3.78
N THR A 125 3.27 6.48 4.94
CA THR A 125 3.97 5.44 5.70
C THR A 125 3.32 4.09 5.51
N LEU A 126 4.12 3.05 5.33
CA LEU A 126 3.70 1.66 5.21
C LEU A 126 4.39 0.83 6.28
N SER A 127 3.62 0.16 7.13
CA SER A 127 4.15 -0.78 8.11
C SER A 127 3.45 -2.12 8.05
N VAL A 128 4.18 -3.15 8.44
CA VAL A 128 3.68 -4.51 8.63
C VAL A 128 4.02 -4.92 10.05
N ARG A 129 3.05 -5.46 10.77
CA ARG A 129 3.30 -5.96 12.12
C ARG A 129 2.46 -7.20 12.42
N ARG A 130 2.91 -8.00 13.37
CA ARG A 130 2.13 -9.11 13.93
C ARG A 130 1.11 -8.56 14.92
N ILE A 131 -0.13 -9.11 14.91
CA ILE A 131 -1.16 -8.76 15.89
C ILE A 131 -0.72 -9.29 17.27
N GLY A 132 -0.93 -8.49 18.33
CA GLY A 132 -0.60 -8.82 19.71
C GLY A 132 -0.04 -7.61 20.44
N ILE A 133 -0.01 -7.67 21.79
CA ILE A 133 0.41 -6.56 22.65
C ILE A 133 1.87 -6.16 22.32
N ASP A 134 2.73 -7.14 22.03
CA ASP A 134 4.14 -6.95 21.70
C ASP A 134 4.46 -7.43 20.28
N GLY A 135 3.48 -7.40 19.38
CA GLY A 135 3.65 -7.88 18.02
C GLY A 135 4.76 -7.11 17.30
N PRO A 136 5.85 -7.77 16.87
CA PRO A 136 6.98 -7.10 16.24
C PRO A 136 6.58 -6.51 14.89
N TYR A 137 7.18 -5.38 14.56
CA TYR A 137 7.18 -4.86 13.20
C TYR A 137 8.10 -5.69 12.32
N VAL A 138 7.69 -5.87 11.08
CA VAL A 138 8.41 -6.65 10.06
C VAL A 138 8.81 -5.71 8.94
N ASP A 139 10.02 -5.88 8.39
CA ASP A 139 10.47 -5.13 7.22
C ASP A 139 9.58 -5.43 6.01
N PRO A 140 8.84 -4.45 5.47
CA PRO A 140 8.03 -4.64 4.26
C PRO A 140 8.90 -4.77 2.99
N GLY A 141 10.15 -4.31 3.01
CA GLY A 141 11.02 -4.23 1.84
C GLY A 141 11.13 -5.52 1.03
N PRO A 142 11.39 -6.68 1.67
CA PRO A 142 11.50 -7.97 0.98
C PRO A 142 10.25 -8.43 0.23
N ILE A 143 9.07 -7.95 0.62
CA ILE A 143 7.77 -8.31 0.02
C ILE A 143 7.12 -7.13 -0.70
N LEU A 144 7.80 -6.00 -0.79
CA LEU A 144 7.31 -4.80 -1.46
C LEU A 144 7.56 -4.90 -2.96
N GLY A 145 6.50 -4.89 -3.74
CA GLY A 145 6.56 -4.82 -5.20
C GLY A 145 7.03 -3.47 -5.72
N ARG A 146 7.36 -3.42 -6.98
CA ARG A 146 7.76 -2.18 -7.67
C ARG A 146 6.96 -2.00 -8.94
N TRP A 147 6.51 -0.77 -9.17
CA TRP A 147 5.91 -0.41 -10.44
C TRP A 147 6.98 -0.35 -11.52
N ARG A 148 6.77 -1.05 -12.63
CA ARG A 148 7.61 -0.99 -13.83
C ARG A 148 6.78 -0.65 -15.05
N THR A 149 7.22 0.34 -15.77
CA THR A 149 6.71 0.64 -17.12
C THR A 149 7.51 -0.21 -18.10
N ALA A 150 6.82 -1.01 -18.92
CA ALA A 150 7.51 -1.74 -19.98
C ALA A 150 8.08 -0.74 -21.00
N PRO A 151 9.36 -0.82 -21.36
CA PRO A 151 9.91 -0.02 -22.45
C PRO A 151 9.16 -0.39 -23.74
N ARG A 152 8.67 0.62 -24.44
CA ARG A 152 7.98 0.44 -25.72
C ARG A 152 8.63 1.31 -26.78
N LEU A 153 8.91 0.71 -27.92
CA LEU A 153 9.26 1.48 -29.11
C LEU A 153 8.01 2.24 -29.56
N VAL A 154 8.10 3.56 -29.56
CA VAL A 154 7.00 4.43 -29.97
C VAL A 154 7.26 4.83 -31.42
N PRO A 155 6.32 4.58 -32.35
CA PRO A 155 6.43 5.09 -33.72
C PRO A 155 6.54 6.61 -33.70
N ARG A 156 7.29 7.19 -34.65
CA ARG A 156 7.48 8.66 -34.71
C ARG A 156 6.22 9.43 -35.02
N THR A 157 5.17 8.78 -35.51
CA THR A 157 3.92 9.42 -35.96
C THR A 157 2.73 8.59 -35.53
N GLY A 158 1.70 9.24 -34.99
CA GLY A 158 0.44 8.64 -34.59
C GLY A 158 0.12 8.78 -33.09
N PRO A 159 -1.14 8.54 -32.69
CA PRO A 159 -1.54 8.62 -31.28
C PRO A 159 -0.91 7.46 -30.48
N HIS A 160 -0.25 7.78 -29.38
CA HIS A 160 0.43 6.83 -28.53
C HIS A 160 -0.33 6.66 -27.21
N ARG A 161 -0.77 5.43 -26.93
CA ARG A 161 -1.28 5.07 -25.62
C ARG A 161 -0.15 4.39 -24.83
N ALA A 162 0.27 5.00 -23.73
CA ALA A 162 1.23 4.38 -22.81
C ALA A 162 0.63 3.08 -22.26
N ALA A 163 1.43 2.02 -22.20
CA ALA A 163 1.02 0.81 -21.51
C ALA A 163 0.94 1.11 -20.01
N PRO A 164 -0.08 0.60 -19.30
CA PRO A 164 -0.16 0.79 -17.86
C PRO A 164 1.06 0.16 -17.18
N PRO A 165 1.56 0.77 -16.09
CA PRO A 165 2.64 0.20 -15.30
C PRO A 165 2.20 -1.16 -14.74
N ARG A 166 3.14 -2.09 -14.63
CA ARG A 166 2.93 -3.41 -14.04
C ARG A 166 3.56 -3.47 -12.66
N LEU A 167 2.86 -4.06 -11.68
CA LEU A 167 3.45 -4.41 -10.41
C LEU A 167 4.35 -5.63 -10.62
N VAL A 168 5.63 -5.51 -10.25
CA VAL A 168 6.60 -6.60 -10.27
C VAL A 168 6.95 -6.94 -8.84
N CYS A 169 6.65 -8.17 -8.45
CA CYS A 169 6.98 -8.69 -7.13
C CYS A 169 8.46 -9.08 -7.05
N PRO A 170 9.09 -8.96 -5.87
CA PRO A 170 10.38 -9.57 -5.61
C PRO A 170 10.33 -11.09 -5.85
N ALA A 171 11.45 -11.68 -6.25
CA ALA A 171 11.54 -13.14 -6.32
C ALA A 171 11.30 -13.73 -4.92
N SER A 172 10.46 -14.76 -4.84
CA SER A 172 10.22 -15.46 -3.58
C SER A 172 11.55 -16.09 -3.08
N PRO A 173 11.94 -15.91 -1.81
CA PRO A 173 13.17 -16.49 -1.29
C PRO A 173 13.18 -18.03 -1.32
N ASN A 174 12.04 -18.67 -1.55
CA ASN A 174 11.88 -20.13 -1.57
C ASN A 174 11.82 -20.76 -2.98
N SER A 175 12.15 -20.03 -4.03
CA SER A 175 12.20 -20.60 -5.40
C SER A 175 13.59 -21.14 -5.74
N ARG A 176 14.10 -22.06 -4.92
CA ARG A 176 15.22 -22.94 -5.27
C ARG A 176 14.85 -24.40 -4.98
#